data_1387bf68035d1b25d00316eb4c1df9bf
#
_entry.id   1387bf68035d1b25d00316eb4c1df9bf
#
_cell.length_a   1.000
_cell.length_b   1.000
_cell.length_c   1.000
_cell.angle_alpha   90.00
_cell.angle_beta   90.00
_cell.angle_gamma   90.00
#
_symmetry.space_group_name_H-M   'P 1'
#
loop_
_entity.id
_entity.type
_entity.pdbx_description
1 polymer ?
#
loop_
_entity_poly.entity_id
_entity_poly.type
_entity_poly.pdbx_seq_one_letter_code
_entity_poly.pdbx_strand_id
1 'polypeptide(L)'
;MHQYQDLLERILSDGAEKTDRTGTGTLSVFGHQMRFNLSAGFPMLTTKRLPLKAIVHELLWFLKGDTNIKYLRDNGVTIWDEWADENGNLGRVYGAQWRDWRGANGTHIDQIDNVISEIRENPSSRRLIEIGRAHV
;
A
#
# COMPACT_ATOMS: atom_id res chain seq x y z
N MET A 1 12.11 14.76 -8.59
CA MET A 1 11.08 14.38 -7.57
C MET A 1 11.01 15.46 -6.48
N HIS A 2 10.77 16.71 -6.92
CA HIS A 2 10.72 17.87 -6.01
C HIS A 2 9.54 17.79 -5.02
N GLN A 3 8.39 17.28 -5.45
CA GLN A 3 7.18 17.24 -4.61
C GLN A 3 7.39 16.58 -3.24
N TYR A 4 8.20 15.53 -3.19
CA TYR A 4 8.54 14.86 -1.93
C TYR A 4 9.51 15.69 -1.09
N GLN A 5 10.51 16.31 -1.72
CA GLN A 5 11.46 17.20 -1.04
C GLN A 5 10.76 18.43 -0.47
N ASP A 6 9.88 19.06 -1.27
CA ASP A 6 9.04 20.20 -0.84
C ASP A 6 8.17 19.85 0.38
N LEU A 7 7.62 18.60 0.42
CA LEU A 7 6.90 18.12 1.60
C LEU A 7 7.81 17.99 2.82
N LEU A 8 9.02 17.44 2.67
CA LEU A 8 9.98 17.31 3.79
C LEU A 8 10.41 18.68 4.31
N GLU A 9 10.73 19.62 3.43
CA GLU A 9 11.08 20.99 3.80
C GLU A 9 9.93 21.65 4.57
N ARG A 10 8.70 21.52 4.08
CA ARG A 10 7.52 22.03 4.77
C ARG A 10 7.31 21.41 6.15
N ILE A 11 7.52 20.09 6.31
CA ILE A 11 7.40 19.43 7.61
C ILE A 11 8.47 19.96 8.58
N LEU A 12 9.70 20.18 8.10
CA LEU A 12 10.78 20.69 8.92
C LEU A 12 10.57 22.15 9.34
N SER A 13 9.96 22.99 8.48
CA SER A 13 9.72 24.42 8.77
C SER A 13 8.45 24.65 9.59
N ASP A 14 7.36 23.98 9.25
CA ASP A 14 6.02 24.29 9.73
C ASP A 14 5.39 23.17 10.58
N GLY A 15 6.12 22.05 10.75
CA GLY A 15 5.60 20.88 11.44
C GLY A 15 5.40 21.11 12.94
N ALA A 16 4.22 20.77 13.44
CA ALA A 16 3.96 20.72 14.85
C ALA A 16 4.60 19.48 15.50
N GLU A 17 5.30 19.68 16.61
CA GLU A 17 5.83 18.57 17.39
C GLU A 17 4.71 17.75 18.03
N LYS A 18 4.81 16.43 17.93
CA LYS A 18 3.92 15.47 18.60
C LYS A 18 4.75 14.39 19.27
N THR A 19 4.34 14.03 20.47
CA THR A 19 4.88 12.86 21.16
C THR A 19 4.31 11.58 20.55
N ASP A 20 5.11 10.53 20.54
CA ASP A 20 4.69 9.18 20.17
C ASP A 20 4.97 8.19 21.31
N ARG A 21 4.50 6.93 21.14
CA ARG A 21 4.71 5.89 22.15
C ARG A 21 6.17 5.46 22.32
N THR A 22 7.05 5.81 21.38
CA THR A 22 8.48 5.43 21.39
C THR A 22 9.34 6.49 22.09
N GLY A 23 8.79 7.68 22.36
CA GLY A 23 9.52 8.81 22.95
C GLY A 23 10.44 9.56 21.98
N THR A 24 10.48 9.16 20.70
CA THR A 24 11.28 9.82 19.67
C THR A 24 10.63 11.15 19.25
N GLY A 25 9.30 11.19 19.25
CA GLY A 25 8.52 12.30 18.74
C GLY A 25 8.43 12.34 17.22
N THR A 26 7.55 13.19 16.72
CA THR A 26 7.35 13.42 15.29
C THR A 26 7.06 14.88 15.00
N LEU A 27 7.46 15.35 13.81
CA LEU A 27 6.97 16.60 13.23
C LEU A 27 5.86 16.28 12.25
N SER A 28 4.74 16.99 12.30
CA SER A 28 3.62 16.75 11.39
C SER A 28 2.94 18.04 10.94
N VAL A 29 2.49 18.04 9.68
CA VAL A 29 1.59 19.05 9.12
C VAL A 29 0.24 18.42 8.84
N PHE A 30 -0.84 19.19 8.95
CA PHE A 30 -2.18 18.72 8.60
C PHE A 30 -2.40 18.83 7.10
N GLY A 31 -2.22 17.71 6.41
CA GLY A 31 -2.46 17.63 4.97
C GLY A 31 -1.43 18.33 4.10
N HIS A 32 -1.07 17.69 3.01
CA HIS A 32 -0.25 18.24 1.95
C HIS A 32 -0.63 17.58 0.64
N GLN A 33 -0.88 18.38 -0.41
CA GLN A 33 -1.22 17.86 -1.72
C GLN A 33 0.03 17.74 -2.58
N MET A 34 0.33 16.52 -3.04
CA MET A 34 1.33 16.29 -4.08
C MET A 34 0.64 15.92 -5.40
N ARG A 35 1.15 16.44 -6.51
CA ARG A 35 0.67 16.11 -7.86
C ARG A 35 1.79 15.53 -8.69
N PHE A 36 1.52 14.41 -9.35
CA PHE A 36 2.47 13.73 -10.21
C PHE A 36 1.90 13.60 -11.62
N ASN A 37 2.69 14.01 -12.61
CA ASN A 37 2.36 13.78 -14.01
C ASN A 37 2.80 12.37 -14.40
N LEU A 38 1.88 11.42 -14.44
CA LEU A 38 2.18 10.03 -14.78
C LEU A 38 2.61 9.83 -16.24
N SER A 39 2.31 10.78 -17.14
CA SER A 39 2.82 10.76 -18.51
C SER A 39 4.34 10.96 -18.58
N ALA A 40 4.95 11.54 -17.54
CA ALA A 40 6.39 11.71 -17.44
C ALA A 40 7.09 10.46 -16.81
N GLY A 41 6.33 9.44 -16.45
CA GLY A 41 6.80 8.21 -15.85
C GLY A 41 6.26 7.96 -14.45
N PHE A 42 6.55 6.80 -13.90
CA PHE A 42 6.16 6.42 -12.55
C PHE A 42 6.93 7.26 -11.50
N PRO A 43 6.26 7.83 -10.48
CA PRO A 43 6.87 8.72 -9.49
C PRO A 43 7.71 7.95 -8.44
N MET A 44 8.70 7.19 -8.89
CA MET A 44 9.62 6.48 -8.00
C MET A 44 10.54 7.46 -7.28
N LEU A 45 10.62 7.38 -5.96
CA LEU A 45 11.56 8.17 -5.16
C LEU A 45 13.01 7.75 -5.45
N THR A 46 13.89 8.73 -5.63
CA THR A 46 15.33 8.52 -5.90
C THR A 46 16.25 9.06 -4.81
N THR A 47 15.68 9.65 -3.76
CA THR A 47 16.43 10.13 -2.60
C THR A 47 17.01 9.02 -1.74
N LYS A 48 16.53 7.80 -1.96
CA LYS A 48 16.94 6.57 -1.30
C LYS A 48 16.85 5.42 -2.31
N ARG A 49 17.71 4.42 -2.19
CA ARG A 49 17.62 3.21 -3.01
C ARG A 49 16.40 2.39 -2.57
N LEU A 50 15.38 2.32 -3.43
CA LEU A 50 14.19 1.51 -3.20
C LEU A 50 14.38 0.08 -3.74
N PRO A 51 13.94 -0.95 -3.01
CA PRO A 51 14.01 -2.34 -3.45
C PRO A 51 12.89 -2.66 -4.45
N LEU A 52 13.00 -2.17 -5.70
CA LEU A 52 11.96 -2.31 -6.72
C LEU A 52 11.49 -3.77 -6.90
N LYS A 53 12.40 -4.73 -6.82
CA LYS A 53 12.06 -6.16 -6.91
C LYS A 53 11.04 -6.54 -5.82
N ALA A 54 11.27 -6.13 -4.57
CA ALA A 54 10.35 -6.43 -3.47
C ALA A 54 8.98 -5.77 -3.68
N ILE A 55 8.96 -4.49 -4.10
CA ILE A 55 7.74 -3.75 -4.37
C ILE A 55 6.89 -4.44 -5.44
N VAL A 56 7.50 -4.87 -6.56
CA VAL A 56 6.79 -5.54 -7.65
C VAL A 56 6.26 -6.90 -7.22
N HIS A 57 7.08 -7.72 -6.55
CA HIS A 57 6.63 -9.04 -6.11
C HIS A 57 5.55 -8.96 -5.04
N GLU A 58 5.63 -8.01 -4.11
CA GLU A 58 4.57 -7.77 -3.12
C GLU A 58 3.25 -7.40 -3.79
N LEU A 59 3.27 -6.46 -4.74
CA LEU A 59 2.06 -6.07 -5.48
C LEU A 59 1.46 -7.24 -6.25
N LEU A 60 2.27 -8.03 -6.96
CA LEU A 60 1.80 -9.21 -7.68
C LEU A 60 1.23 -10.27 -6.75
N TRP A 61 1.79 -10.42 -5.56
CA TRP A 61 1.32 -11.33 -4.52
C TRP A 61 -0.06 -10.88 -3.98
N PHE A 62 -0.24 -9.59 -3.68
CA PHE A 62 -1.55 -9.04 -3.32
C PHE A 62 -2.60 -9.24 -4.41
N LEU A 63 -2.26 -8.93 -5.67
CA LEU A 63 -3.17 -9.07 -6.81
C LEU A 63 -3.59 -10.52 -7.08
N LYS A 64 -2.78 -11.50 -6.66
CA LYS A 64 -3.15 -12.93 -6.69
C LYS A 64 -4.11 -13.34 -5.57
N GLY A 65 -4.34 -12.49 -4.59
CA GLY A 65 -5.12 -12.83 -3.40
C GLY A 65 -4.37 -13.74 -2.42
N ASP A 66 -3.08 -13.91 -2.60
CA ASP A 66 -2.26 -14.80 -1.78
C ASP A 66 -1.95 -14.14 -0.41
N THR A 67 -1.84 -14.97 0.62
CA THR A 67 -1.53 -14.57 1.99
C THR A 67 -0.45 -15.43 2.62
N ASN A 68 0.13 -16.36 1.85
CA ASN A 68 1.29 -17.16 2.27
C ASN A 68 2.57 -16.59 1.68
N ILE A 69 3.59 -16.40 2.50
CA ILE A 69 4.85 -15.74 2.11
C ILE A 69 5.76 -16.61 1.25
N LYS A 70 5.39 -17.87 0.95
CA LYS A 70 6.21 -18.78 0.16
C LYS A 70 6.60 -18.17 -1.19
N TYR A 71 5.64 -17.59 -1.92
CA TYR A 71 5.93 -16.94 -3.20
C TYR A 71 6.96 -15.82 -3.04
N LEU A 72 6.85 -15.01 -1.99
CA LEU A 72 7.77 -13.91 -1.73
C LEU A 72 9.18 -14.44 -1.43
N ARG A 73 9.30 -15.45 -0.57
CA ARG A 73 10.57 -16.11 -0.22
C ARG A 73 11.23 -16.76 -1.43
N ASP A 74 10.48 -17.48 -2.27
CA ASP A 74 10.96 -18.09 -3.50
C ASP A 74 11.55 -17.04 -4.47
N ASN A 75 11.10 -15.79 -4.37
CA ASN A 75 11.61 -14.65 -5.14
C ASN A 75 12.63 -13.79 -4.36
N GLY A 76 13.10 -14.22 -3.21
CA GLY A 76 14.08 -13.51 -2.38
C GLY A 76 13.55 -12.21 -1.75
N VAL A 77 12.26 -12.18 -1.44
CA VAL A 77 11.58 -11.06 -0.77
C VAL A 77 11.18 -11.52 0.63
N THR A 78 11.68 -10.84 1.65
CA THR A 78 11.57 -11.23 3.07
C THR A 78 10.84 -10.21 3.94
N ILE A 79 10.24 -9.18 3.32
CA ILE A 79 9.64 -8.04 4.03
C ILE A 79 8.43 -8.39 4.90
N TRP A 80 7.86 -9.60 4.74
CA TRP A 80 6.73 -10.10 5.52
C TRP A 80 7.09 -11.25 6.48
N ASP A 81 8.37 -11.67 6.53
CA ASP A 81 8.79 -12.86 7.26
C ASP A 81 8.51 -12.80 8.77
N GLU A 82 8.65 -11.62 9.38
CA GLU A 82 8.49 -11.47 10.84
C GLU A 82 7.02 -11.54 11.32
N TRP A 83 6.07 -11.42 10.41
CA TRP A 83 4.63 -11.47 10.73
C TRP A 83 3.97 -12.80 10.37
N ALA A 84 4.67 -13.68 9.66
CA ALA A 84 4.14 -14.96 9.24
C ALA A 84 4.21 -16.00 10.35
N ASP A 85 3.21 -16.87 10.41
CA ASP A 85 3.24 -18.06 11.28
C ASP A 85 4.32 -19.07 10.82
N GLU A 86 4.46 -20.16 11.58
CA GLU A 86 5.42 -21.23 11.27
C GLU A 86 5.22 -21.90 9.90
N ASN A 87 4.01 -21.81 9.32
CA ASN A 87 3.65 -22.31 8.00
C ASN A 87 3.75 -21.25 6.91
N GLY A 88 4.15 -20.03 7.26
CA GLY A 88 4.27 -18.91 6.35
C GLY A 88 2.97 -18.18 6.05
N ASN A 89 1.92 -18.36 6.84
CA ASN A 89 0.64 -17.70 6.65
C ASN A 89 0.54 -16.40 7.45
N LEU A 90 -0.14 -15.41 6.87
CA LEU A 90 -0.38 -14.08 7.47
C LEU A 90 -1.86 -13.85 7.83
N GLY A 91 -2.73 -14.82 7.55
CA GLY A 91 -4.18 -14.61 7.67
C GLY A 91 -4.74 -13.72 6.56
N ARG A 92 -5.82 -13.00 6.85
CA ARG A 92 -6.55 -12.20 5.85
C ARG A 92 -5.98 -10.79 5.65
N VAL A 93 -4.71 -10.72 5.24
CA VAL A 93 -4.05 -9.46 4.88
C VAL A 93 -4.51 -8.96 3.49
N TYR A 94 -3.85 -7.96 2.95
CA TYR A 94 -4.21 -7.25 1.71
C TYR A 94 -4.69 -8.15 0.56
N GLY A 95 -3.97 -9.22 0.24
CA GLY A 95 -4.33 -10.10 -0.88
C GLY A 95 -5.73 -10.69 -0.74
N ALA A 96 -6.03 -11.29 0.42
CA ALA A 96 -7.36 -11.83 0.69
C ALA A 96 -8.44 -10.74 0.75
N GLN A 97 -8.10 -9.55 1.24
CA GLN A 97 -9.05 -8.44 1.33
C GLN A 97 -9.36 -7.87 -0.06
N TRP A 98 -8.39 -7.76 -0.93
CA TRP A 98 -8.55 -7.23 -2.27
C TRP A 98 -9.30 -8.18 -3.22
N ARG A 99 -9.04 -9.49 -3.09
CA ARG A 99 -9.56 -10.49 -4.03
C ARG A 99 -10.73 -11.32 -3.49
N ASP A 100 -10.94 -11.35 -2.18
CA ASP A 100 -11.98 -12.14 -1.52
C ASP A 100 -12.45 -11.45 -0.23
N TRP A 101 -12.92 -10.20 -0.31
CA TRP A 101 -13.49 -9.54 0.87
C TRP A 101 -14.76 -10.25 1.31
N ARG A 102 -14.87 -10.59 2.59
CA ARG A 102 -16.03 -11.26 3.16
C ARG A 102 -16.93 -10.27 3.86
N GLY A 103 -18.12 -10.09 3.29
CA GLY A 103 -19.19 -9.31 3.92
C GLY A 103 -19.86 -10.06 5.08
N ALA A 104 -20.52 -9.32 5.96
CA ALA A 104 -21.20 -9.85 7.14
C ALA A 104 -22.30 -10.90 6.83
N ASN A 105 -22.88 -10.85 5.63
CA ASN A 105 -23.91 -11.78 5.15
C ASN A 105 -23.31 -12.97 4.38
N GLY A 106 -22.01 -13.21 4.44
CA GLY A 106 -21.32 -14.29 3.74
C GLY A 106 -21.06 -14.02 2.25
N THR A 107 -21.34 -12.81 1.76
CA THR A 107 -20.97 -12.43 0.39
C THR A 107 -19.44 -12.34 0.23
N HIS A 108 -18.99 -12.68 -0.98
CA HIS A 108 -17.59 -12.54 -1.41
C HIS A 108 -17.51 -11.41 -2.42
N ILE A 109 -16.57 -10.49 -2.19
CA ILE A 109 -16.36 -9.31 -3.03
C ILE A 109 -14.92 -9.28 -3.50
N ASP A 110 -14.73 -9.31 -4.81
CA ASP A 110 -13.44 -9.02 -5.44
C ASP A 110 -13.35 -7.53 -5.73
N GLN A 111 -12.66 -6.80 -4.86
CA GLN A 111 -12.53 -5.35 -4.96
C GLN A 111 -11.76 -4.92 -6.22
N ILE A 112 -10.72 -5.68 -6.60
CA ILE A 112 -9.90 -5.38 -7.79
C ILE A 112 -10.73 -5.54 -9.06
N ASP A 113 -11.51 -6.62 -9.18
CA ASP A 113 -12.37 -6.85 -10.35
C ASP A 113 -13.45 -5.76 -10.45
N ASN A 114 -14.06 -5.37 -9.34
CA ASN A 114 -15.03 -4.29 -9.29
C ASN A 114 -14.43 -2.95 -9.74
N VAL A 115 -13.23 -2.60 -9.27
CA VAL A 115 -12.55 -1.35 -9.67
C VAL A 115 -12.20 -1.38 -11.16
N ILE A 116 -11.69 -2.50 -11.68
CA ILE A 116 -11.36 -2.65 -13.10
C ILE A 116 -12.61 -2.52 -13.97
N SER A 117 -13.71 -3.17 -13.59
CA SER A 117 -14.99 -3.09 -14.29
C SER A 117 -15.53 -1.67 -14.30
N GLU A 118 -15.53 -1.00 -13.17
CA GLU A 118 -15.98 0.40 -13.05
C GLU A 118 -15.10 1.37 -13.87
N ILE A 119 -13.79 1.17 -13.92
CA ILE A 119 -12.90 1.96 -14.78
C ILE A 119 -13.25 1.78 -16.26
N ARG A 120 -13.62 0.58 -16.69
CA ARG A 120 -14.00 0.29 -18.10
C ARG A 120 -15.35 0.87 -18.46
N GLU A 121 -16.32 0.75 -17.58
CA GLU A 121 -17.72 1.11 -17.84
C GLU A 121 -17.98 2.60 -17.54
N ASN A 122 -17.36 3.14 -16.50
CA ASN A 122 -17.56 4.50 -16.05
C ASN A 122 -16.25 5.14 -15.53
N PRO A 123 -15.29 5.45 -16.42
CA PRO A 123 -13.96 5.95 -16.03
C PRO A 123 -14.00 7.30 -15.30
N SER A 124 -15.12 8.03 -15.36
CA SER A 124 -15.34 9.28 -14.61
C SER A 124 -15.96 9.07 -13.24
N SER A 125 -16.14 7.85 -12.79
CA SER A 125 -16.69 7.53 -11.49
C SER A 125 -15.87 8.16 -10.36
N ARG A 126 -16.56 8.71 -9.38
CA ARG A 126 -15.96 9.21 -8.12
C ARG A 126 -16.06 8.20 -6.99
N ARG A 127 -16.36 6.93 -7.32
CA ARG A 127 -16.58 5.83 -6.38
C ARG A 127 -15.59 4.68 -6.57
N LEU A 128 -14.45 4.96 -7.22
CA LEU A 128 -13.37 4.00 -7.36
C LEU A 128 -12.62 3.92 -6.02
N ILE A 129 -12.92 2.91 -5.25
CA ILE A 129 -12.38 2.71 -3.89
C ILE A 129 -11.93 1.26 -3.77
N GLU A 130 -10.73 1.10 -3.28
CA GLU A 130 -10.16 -0.18 -2.85
C GLU A 130 -9.69 -0.01 -1.40
N ILE A 131 -9.98 -0.97 -0.54
CA ILE A 131 -9.69 -0.92 0.90
C ILE A 131 -8.87 -2.15 1.29
N GLY A 132 -7.76 -1.91 1.96
CA GLY A 132 -6.93 -2.96 2.52
C GLY A 132 -6.29 -2.56 3.85
N ARG A 133 -5.93 -3.58 4.65
CA ARG A 133 -5.28 -3.41 5.94
C ARG A 133 -4.33 -4.58 6.22
N ALA A 134 -3.16 -4.30 6.80
CA ALA A 134 -2.17 -5.31 7.13
C ALA A 134 -2.63 -6.25 8.26
N HIS A 135 -3.37 -5.74 9.24
CA HIS A 135 -3.87 -6.51 10.38
C HIS A 135 -5.39 -6.33 10.51
N VAL A 136 -6.09 -7.42 10.78
CA VAL A 136 -7.55 -7.45 11.00
C VAL A 136 -7.82 -7.80 12.45
#